data_391040909a148521e43a04286279697f
#
_entry.id   391040909a148521e43a04286279697f
#
_cell.length_a   1.000
_cell.length_b   1.000
_cell.length_c   1.000
_cell.angle_alpha   90.00
_cell.angle_beta   90.00
_cell.angle_gamma   90.00
#
_symmetry.space_group_name_H-M   'P 1'
#
loop_
_entity.id
_entity.type
_entity.pdbx_description
1 polymer ?
#
loop_
_entity_poly.entity_id
_entity_poly.type
_entity_poly.pdbx_seq_one_letter_code
_entity_poly.pdbx_strand_id
1 'polypeptide(L)'
;MVEPNETWLIIDGYEDEPAAFGVPPYVGFHVRYICGVLEKRNIEYEYCTIDSFRINSPSLENRSGIVVLAGAVVPGKYLRGTPISLNETRDIISNTPRETPILCGGWAIRGWRHQGWNPLQSNLFLALQDTDATLDHYLDSNTWKHQRRNSDQWTQWAHLGAASKAVTDNPDLHGPLTYEVEVYQGCVRYKRGCKFCIEPKKGVPIWRSPEDITQEVKIAHDMGVEHVRLGGMTDTYTYMADGVVELEYPIPNPEPIAKLLHLSLIHI
;
A
#
# COMPACT_ATOMS: atom_id res chain seq x y z
N MET A 1 29.00 -23.93 1.21
CA MET A 1 28.45 -22.85 2.03
C MET A 1 27.42 -22.19 1.14
N VAL A 2 26.15 -22.30 1.50
CA VAL A 2 25.08 -21.55 0.84
C VAL A 2 25.32 -20.10 1.25
N GLU A 3 25.54 -19.20 0.31
CA GLU A 3 25.59 -17.77 0.57
C GLU A 3 24.29 -17.40 1.31
N PRO A 4 24.35 -16.53 2.35
CA PRO A 4 23.12 -16.08 2.99
C PRO A 4 22.23 -15.50 1.90
N ASN A 5 21.02 -16.04 1.73
CA ASN A 5 20.04 -15.53 0.80
C ASN A 5 19.81 -14.05 1.15
N GLU A 6 20.31 -13.20 0.28
CA GLU A 6 20.05 -11.77 0.35
C GLU A 6 18.55 -11.56 0.18
N THR A 7 17.87 -11.28 1.28
CA THR A 7 16.41 -11.06 1.30
C THR A 7 16.08 -9.59 1.14
N TRP A 8 14.95 -9.27 0.55
CA TRP A 8 14.39 -7.93 0.61
C TRP A 8 13.85 -7.63 2.01
N LEU A 9 13.93 -6.38 2.46
CA LEU A 9 13.30 -5.90 3.69
C LEU A 9 12.18 -4.92 3.35
N ILE A 10 10.96 -5.24 3.80
CA ILE A 10 9.78 -4.38 3.60
C ILE A 10 9.41 -3.76 4.95
N ILE A 11 9.53 -2.44 5.03
CA ILE A 11 9.22 -1.66 6.23
C ILE A 11 7.89 -0.93 5.98
N ASP A 12 6.85 -1.39 6.67
CA ASP A 12 5.54 -0.76 6.66
C ASP A 12 5.51 0.41 7.64
N GLY A 13 5.63 1.60 7.12
CA GLY A 13 5.56 2.85 7.87
C GLY A 13 4.14 3.35 8.10
N TYR A 14 3.12 2.52 7.88
CA TYR A 14 1.70 2.85 7.94
C TYR A 14 1.31 3.93 6.93
N GLU A 15 1.39 3.57 5.64
CA GLU A 15 1.20 4.50 4.52
C GLU A 15 -0.18 5.10 4.46
N ASP A 16 -1.20 4.38 4.84
CA ASP A 16 -2.54 4.90 4.69
C ASP A 16 -3.13 5.43 5.98
N GLU A 17 -4.10 6.30 5.82
CA GLU A 17 -4.66 7.09 6.90
C GLU A 17 -5.52 6.30 7.85
N PRO A 18 -5.25 6.32 9.09
CA PRO A 18 -6.31 6.46 10.03
C PRO A 18 -6.54 7.94 10.30
N ALA A 19 -7.37 8.53 9.50
CA ALA A 19 -7.78 9.93 9.69
C ALA A 19 -8.63 10.12 10.97
N ALA A 20 -8.90 9.07 11.75
CA ALA A 20 -9.75 9.13 12.91
C ALA A 20 -9.09 8.53 14.15
N PHE A 21 -9.25 9.22 15.28
CA PHE A 21 -8.95 8.68 16.60
C PHE A 21 -9.71 7.35 16.81
N GLY A 22 -8.99 6.33 17.23
CA GLY A 22 -9.62 5.08 17.61
C GLY A 22 -9.70 4.02 16.50
N VAL A 23 -9.01 4.20 15.40
CA VAL A 23 -8.89 3.15 14.38
C VAL A 23 -8.02 2.01 14.93
N PRO A 24 -8.46 0.74 14.84
CA PRO A 24 -7.65 -0.40 15.20
C PRO A 24 -6.42 -0.51 14.28
N PRO A 25 -5.42 -1.30 14.65
CA PRO A 25 -4.31 -1.62 13.77
C PRO A 25 -4.83 -2.10 12.41
N TYR A 26 -4.18 -1.67 11.34
CA TYR A 26 -4.59 -2.07 10.01
C TYR A 26 -3.38 -2.43 9.15
N VAL A 27 -3.63 -3.27 8.15
CA VAL A 27 -2.69 -3.53 7.07
C VAL A 27 -3.24 -2.91 5.78
N GLY A 28 -2.50 -1.93 5.27
CA GLY A 28 -2.84 -1.20 4.05
C GLY A 28 -2.67 -2.05 2.79
N PHE A 29 -3.36 -1.68 1.72
CA PHE A 29 -3.22 -2.38 0.44
C PHE A 29 -1.88 -2.11 -0.24
N HIS A 30 -1.27 -0.95 -0.06
CA HIS A 30 0.01 -0.62 -0.71
C HIS A 30 1.14 -1.55 -0.31
N VAL A 31 1.32 -1.83 1.00
CA VAL A 31 2.37 -2.76 1.45
C VAL A 31 2.11 -4.18 0.98
N ARG A 32 0.85 -4.60 0.96
CA ARG A 32 0.46 -5.92 0.47
C ARG A 32 0.72 -6.09 -1.03
N TYR A 33 0.49 -5.05 -1.84
CA TYR A 33 0.81 -5.10 -3.28
C TYR A 33 2.31 -5.21 -3.52
N ILE A 34 3.14 -4.53 -2.73
CA ILE A 34 4.60 -4.71 -2.78
C ILE A 34 4.99 -6.14 -2.44
N CYS A 35 4.42 -6.71 -1.37
CA CYS A 35 4.64 -8.12 -1.07
C CYS A 35 4.13 -9.01 -2.20
N GLY A 36 2.98 -8.71 -2.80
CA GLY A 36 2.43 -9.42 -3.95
C GLY A 36 3.34 -9.41 -5.18
N VAL A 37 4.10 -8.33 -5.41
CA VAL A 37 5.13 -8.27 -6.46
C VAL A 37 6.27 -9.28 -6.17
N LEU A 38 6.71 -9.35 -4.91
CA LEU A 38 7.78 -10.27 -4.52
C LEU A 38 7.30 -11.73 -4.55
N GLU A 39 6.10 -12.01 -4.06
CA GLU A 39 5.47 -13.33 -4.12
C GLU A 39 5.33 -13.83 -5.56
N LYS A 40 4.87 -12.98 -6.50
CA LYS A 40 4.78 -13.29 -7.93
C LYS A 40 6.10 -13.80 -8.51
N ARG A 41 7.22 -13.31 -7.97
CA ARG A 41 8.56 -13.59 -8.47
C ARG A 41 9.30 -14.64 -7.64
N ASN A 42 8.65 -15.18 -6.60
CA ASN A 42 9.28 -16.09 -5.62
C ASN A 42 10.56 -15.48 -5.02
N ILE A 43 10.55 -14.18 -4.75
CA ILE A 43 11.66 -13.47 -4.12
C ILE A 43 11.46 -13.49 -2.61
N GLU A 44 12.45 -13.96 -1.88
CA GLU A 44 12.44 -13.98 -0.42
C GLU A 44 12.51 -12.56 0.16
N TYR A 45 11.70 -12.30 1.18
CA TYR A 45 11.67 -11.01 1.87
C TYR A 45 11.30 -11.18 3.35
N GLU A 46 11.67 -10.19 4.13
CA GLU A 46 11.23 -9.98 5.51
C GLU A 46 10.26 -8.80 5.55
N TYR A 47 9.17 -8.94 6.29
CA TYR A 47 8.22 -7.87 6.53
C TYR A 47 8.26 -7.43 7.98
N CYS A 48 8.23 -6.14 8.23
CA CYS A 48 8.01 -5.58 9.56
C CYS A 48 7.24 -4.27 9.50
N THR A 49 6.40 -4.06 10.51
CA THR A 49 5.86 -2.72 10.76
C THR A 49 6.95 -1.81 11.32
N ILE A 50 6.80 -0.50 11.18
CA ILE A 50 7.77 0.45 11.74
C ILE A 50 7.87 0.34 13.27
N ASP A 51 6.78 -0.01 13.95
CA ASP A 51 6.83 -0.23 15.40
C ASP A 51 7.63 -1.50 15.76
N SER A 52 7.46 -2.58 14.98
CA SER A 52 8.31 -3.78 15.11
C SER A 52 9.77 -3.48 14.78
N PHE A 53 10.02 -2.64 13.77
CA PHE A 53 11.37 -2.19 13.42
C PHE A 53 12.05 -1.43 14.57
N ARG A 54 11.32 -0.54 15.26
CA ARG A 54 11.84 0.20 16.43
C ARG A 54 12.23 -0.72 17.58
N ILE A 55 11.51 -1.81 17.79
CA ILE A 55 11.74 -2.77 18.87
C ILE A 55 12.87 -3.73 18.51
N ASN A 56 12.83 -4.31 17.32
CA ASN A 56 13.68 -5.44 16.95
C ASN A 56 14.95 -5.02 16.22
N SER A 57 14.99 -3.81 15.66
CA SER A 57 16.12 -3.26 14.91
C SER A 57 16.72 -4.27 13.91
N PRO A 58 15.95 -4.76 12.93
CA PRO A 58 16.45 -5.77 11.99
C PRO A 58 17.66 -5.22 11.22
N SER A 59 18.60 -6.10 10.87
CA SER A 59 19.79 -5.70 10.13
C SER A 59 19.42 -5.11 8.76
N LEU A 60 20.06 -3.99 8.42
CA LEU A 60 20.00 -3.37 7.10
C LEU A 60 21.13 -3.86 6.17
N GLU A 61 22.09 -4.63 6.72
CA GLU A 61 23.19 -5.21 5.96
C GLU A 61 22.78 -6.51 5.27
N ASN A 62 23.45 -6.84 4.17
CA ASN A 62 23.24 -8.05 3.38
C ASN A 62 21.79 -8.21 2.89
N ARG A 63 21.19 -7.10 2.43
CA ARG A 63 19.87 -7.10 1.82
C ARG A 63 19.96 -6.97 0.31
N SER A 64 19.14 -7.71 -0.43
CA SER A 64 18.95 -7.51 -1.88
C SER A 64 18.31 -6.17 -2.21
N GLY A 65 17.57 -5.61 -1.26
CA GLY A 65 16.95 -4.29 -1.34
C GLY A 65 16.07 -4.00 -0.15
N ILE A 66 15.72 -2.73 0.01
CA ILE A 66 14.86 -2.25 1.09
C ILE A 66 13.73 -1.42 0.51
N VAL A 67 12.50 -1.71 0.91
CA VAL A 67 11.34 -0.87 0.61
C VAL A 67 10.85 -0.22 1.90
N VAL A 68 10.73 1.09 1.89
CA VAL A 68 10.15 1.88 2.98
C VAL A 68 8.87 2.53 2.49
N LEU A 69 7.74 2.13 3.07
CA LEU A 69 6.48 2.80 2.85
C LEU A 69 6.28 3.88 3.91
N ALA A 70 6.40 5.12 3.48
CA ALA A 70 6.31 6.25 4.38
C ALA A 70 4.85 6.65 4.59
N GLY A 71 4.50 6.72 5.85
CA GLY A 71 3.15 6.92 6.35
C GLY A 71 2.47 8.24 6.00
N ALA A 72 1.53 8.64 6.83
CA ALA A 72 0.76 9.85 6.63
C ALA A 72 1.61 11.12 6.74
N VAL A 73 1.28 12.13 5.93
CA VAL A 73 1.95 13.45 5.96
C VAL A 73 1.75 14.15 7.31
N VAL A 74 0.62 13.90 7.95
CA VAL A 74 0.28 14.44 9.28
C VAL A 74 0.38 13.30 10.29
N PRO A 75 1.32 13.37 11.24
CA PRO A 75 1.43 12.34 12.26
C PRO A 75 0.17 12.37 13.15
N GLY A 76 -0.70 11.41 12.95
CA GLY A 76 -1.75 11.07 13.89
C GLY A 76 -1.20 10.13 14.97
N LYS A 77 -1.76 10.15 16.14
CA LYS A 77 -1.56 9.06 17.09
C LYS A 77 -2.57 7.97 16.77
N TYR A 78 -2.07 6.86 16.29
CA TYR A 78 -2.85 5.64 16.16
C TYR A 78 -3.04 5.01 17.53
N LEU A 79 -4.07 4.21 17.70
CA LEU A 79 -4.30 3.52 18.99
C LEU A 79 -3.15 2.61 19.38
N ARG A 80 -2.44 2.05 18.41
CA ARG A 80 -1.40 1.06 18.63
C ARG A 80 -0.16 1.24 17.76
N GLY A 81 0.00 2.36 17.08
CA GLY A 81 1.14 2.55 16.22
C GLY A 81 1.49 4.00 16.01
N THR A 82 2.72 4.27 15.61
CA THR A 82 3.17 5.60 15.23
C THR A 82 3.77 5.54 13.84
N PRO A 83 3.21 6.27 12.86
CA PRO A 83 3.77 6.30 11.50
C PRO A 83 5.23 6.67 11.48
N ILE A 84 5.94 6.15 10.47
CA ILE A 84 7.33 6.49 10.25
C ILE A 84 7.49 8.00 10.02
N SER A 85 8.43 8.58 10.72
CA SER A 85 8.80 9.99 10.55
C SER A 85 9.85 10.18 9.45
N LEU A 86 10.00 11.42 8.98
CA LEU A 86 11.07 11.77 8.05
C LEU A 86 12.47 11.52 8.64
N ASN A 87 12.66 11.75 9.94
CA ASN A 87 13.96 11.50 10.58
C ASN A 87 14.28 10.02 10.62
N GLU A 88 13.36 9.16 11.02
CA GLU A 88 13.55 7.71 10.98
C GLU A 88 13.80 7.20 9.56
N THR A 89 13.09 7.74 8.57
CA THR A 89 13.35 7.40 7.15
C THR A 89 14.78 7.81 6.76
N ARG A 90 15.26 8.98 7.18
CA ARG A 90 16.65 9.41 6.94
C ARG A 90 17.65 8.50 7.62
N ASP A 91 17.37 8.09 8.86
CA ASP A 91 18.25 7.21 9.63
C ASP A 91 18.35 5.82 8.97
N ILE A 92 17.24 5.25 8.54
CA ILE A 92 17.22 3.98 7.78
C ILE A 92 18.06 4.12 6.51
N ILE A 93 17.83 5.17 5.72
CA ILE A 93 18.56 5.42 4.47
C ILE A 93 20.06 5.58 4.71
N SER A 94 20.44 6.35 5.75
CA SER A 94 21.86 6.65 6.03
C SER A 94 22.63 5.45 6.60
N ASN A 95 21.93 4.54 7.28
CA ASN A 95 22.51 3.32 7.85
C ASN A 95 22.45 2.12 6.89
N THR A 96 21.79 2.26 5.75
CA THR A 96 21.77 1.21 4.70
C THR A 96 23.04 1.29 3.85
N PRO A 97 23.71 0.15 3.59
CA PRO A 97 24.88 0.10 2.70
C PRO A 97 24.59 0.72 1.33
N ARG A 98 25.57 1.38 0.73
CA ARG A 98 25.40 2.13 -0.53
C ARG A 98 25.12 1.24 -1.74
N GLU A 99 25.50 -0.02 -1.69
CA GLU A 99 25.23 -1.04 -2.69
C GLU A 99 23.81 -1.56 -2.65
N THR A 100 23.14 -1.45 -1.50
CA THR A 100 21.77 -1.93 -1.31
C THR A 100 20.76 -0.94 -1.91
N PRO A 101 19.95 -1.31 -2.89
CA PRO A 101 18.93 -0.45 -3.47
C PRO A 101 17.81 -0.16 -2.47
N ILE A 102 17.38 1.09 -2.39
CA ILE A 102 16.32 1.54 -1.50
C ILE A 102 15.20 2.16 -2.33
N LEU A 103 13.99 1.65 -2.14
CA LEU A 103 12.76 2.24 -2.68
C LEU A 103 11.96 2.87 -1.55
N CYS A 104 11.74 4.17 -1.61
CA CYS A 104 10.81 4.84 -0.70
C CYS A 104 9.54 5.23 -1.44
N GLY A 105 8.39 4.80 -0.93
CA GLY A 105 7.07 5.11 -1.45
C GLY A 105 6.14 5.66 -0.38
N GLY A 106 4.90 5.94 -0.78
CA GLY A 106 3.85 6.41 0.10
C GLY A 106 3.60 7.91 0.05
N TRP A 107 2.50 8.32 0.66
CA TRP A 107 2.01 9.70 0.57
C TRP A 107 2.94 10.70 1.25
N ALA A 108 3.60 10.32 2.34
CA ALA A 108 4.51 11.18 3.07
C ALA A 108 5.70 11.62 2.20
N ILE A 109 6.17 10.79 1.29
CA ILE A 109 7.29 11.12 0.37
C ILE A 109 6.99 12.40 -0.44
N ARG A 110 5.76 12.52 -0.97
CA ARG A 110 5.36 13.72 -1.71
C ARG A 110 5.31 14.95 -0.82
N GLY A 111 4.75 14.81 0.38
CA GLY A 111 4.67 15.89 1.37
C GLY A 111 6.07 16.37 1.80
N TRP A 112 6.97 15.46 2.10
CA TRP A 112 8.34 15.77 2.50
C TRP A 112 9.14 16.44 1.38
N ARG A 113 8.94 16.01 0.13
CA ARG A 113 9.55 16.69 -1.02
C ARG A 113 9.05 18.13 -1.17
N HIS A 114 7.78 18.38 -0.96
CA HIS A 114 7.24 19.75 -0.94
C HIS A 114 7.83 20.58 0.19
N GLN A 115 8.24 19.95 1.29
CA GLN A 115 8.93 20.57 2.41
C GLN A 115 10.45 20.69 2.20
N GLY A 116 10.95 20.39 1.00
CA GLY A 116 12.35 20.55 0.64
C GLY A 116 13.24 19.31 0.86
N TRP A 117 12.66 18.15 1.24
CA TRP A 117 13.45 16.92 1.31
C TRP A 117 13.78 16.41 -0.10
N ASN A 118 15.04 16.50 -0.45
CA ASN A 118 15.54 16.06 -1.75
C ASN A 118 16.86 15.28 -1.57
N PRO A 119 16.81 13.99 -1.18
CA PRO A 119 18.01 13.20 -0.95
C PRO A 119 18.73 12.91 -2.28
N LEU A 120 20.07 12.92 -2.23
CA LEU A 120 20.96 12.74 -3.39
C LEU A 120 21.71 11.39 -3.35
N GLN A 121 21.22 10.41 -2.60
CA GLN A 121 21.86 9.09 -2.55
C GLN A 121 21.61 8.30 -3.83
N SER A 122 22.68 7.70 -4.39
CA SER A 122 22.64 6.99 -5.67
C SER A 122 21.84 5.69 -5.63
N ASN A 123 21.75 5.06 -4.44
CA ASN A 123 21.01 3.82 -4.23
C ASN A 123 19.55 4.03 -3.82
N LEU A 124 19.11 5.28 -3.68
CA LEU A 124 17.75 5.62 -3.24
C LEU A 124 16.88 6.07 -4.42
N PHE A 125 15.70 5.49 -4.52
CA PHE A 125 14.65 5.96 -5.41
C PHE A 125 13.37 6.32 -4.64
N LEU A 126 12.81 7.48 -4.98
CA LEU A 126 11.55 7.95 -4.39
C LEU A 126 10.41 7.69 -5.38
N ALA A 127 9.57 6.70 -5.10
CA ALA A 127 8.40 6.42 -5.92
C ALA A 127 7.33 7.52 -5.75
N LEU A 128 7.05 8.24 -6.83
CA LEU A 128 6.00 9.28 -6.87
C LEU A 128 4.74 8.79 -7.59
N GLN A 129 4.76 7.58 -8.09
CA GLN A 129 3.62 6.86 -8.65
C GLN A 129 3.41 5.58 -7.84
N ASP A 130 2.96 4.51 -8.47
CA ASP A 130 2.68 3.27 -7.75
C ASP A 130 4.00 2.59 -7.36
N THR A 131 4.19 2.42 -6.06
CA THR A 131 5.46 1.91 -5.49
C THR A 131 5.67 0.45 -5.89
N ASP A 132 4.59 -0.33 -5.91
CA ASP A 132 4.53 -1.71 -6.36
C ASP A 132 4.96 -1.87 -7.83
N ALA A 133 4.36 -1.09 -8.74
CA ALA A 133 4.73 -1.11 -10.16
C ALA A 133 6.15 -0.60 -10.41
N THR A 134 6.63 0.35 -9.60
CA THR A 134 8.01 0.83 -9.64
C THR A 134 8.98 -0.26 -9.21
N LEU A 135 8.65 -1.04 -8.17
CA LEU A 135 9.42 -2.19 -7.75
C LEU A 135 9.44 -3.28 -8.83
N ASP A 136 8.27 -3.64 -9.37
CA ASP A 136 8.15 -4.65 -10.42
C ASP A 136 9.04 -4.33 -11.63
N HIS A 137 9.04 -3.06 -12.06
CA HIS A 137 9.93 -2.59 -13.14
C HIS A 137 11.42 -2.70 -12.78
N TYR A 138 11.79 -2.33 -11.55
CA TYR A 138 13.18 -2.45 -11.09
C TYR A 138 13.65 -3.91 -11.09
N LEU A 139 12.83 -4.81 -10.61
CA LEU A 139 13.16 -6.25 -10.59
C LEU A 139 13.32 -6.86 -11.99
N ASP A 140 12.68 -6.29 -13.01
CA ASP A 140 12.86 -6.71 -14.41
C ASP A 140 14.07 -6.09 -15.08
N SER A 141 14.34 -4.80 -14.83
CA SER A 141 15.27 -4.00 -15.64
C SER A 141 16.53 -3.58 -14.90
N ASN A 142 16.60 -3.84 -13.60
CA ASN A 142 17.62 -3.30 -12.68
C ASN A 142 17.81 -1.78 -12.78
N THR A 143 16.73 -1.07 -13.17
CA THR A 143 16.71 0.39 -13.29
C THR A 143 15.44 0.98 -12.66
N TRP A 144 15.61 2.07 -11.93
CA TRP A 144 14.48 2.76 -11.32
C TRP A 144 13.76 3.64 -12.33
N LYS A 145 12.43 3.46 -12.43
CA LYS A 145 11.54 4.32 -13.20
C LYS A 145 10.16 4.35 -12.58
N HIS A 146 9.57 5.55 -12.49
CA HIS A 146 8.18 5.67 -12.05
C HIS A 146 7.25 4.89 -12.98
N GLN A 147 6.42 4.06 -12.38
CA GLN A 147 5.46 3.23 -13.10
C GLN A 147 4.07 3.34 -12.46
N ARG A 148 3.07 3.02 -13.27
CA ARG A 148 1.70 2.77 -12.80
C ARG A 148 1.34 1.34 -13.08
N ARG A 149 0.66 0.69 -12.12
CA ARG A 149 0.11 -0.64 -12.30
C ARG A 149 -1.05 -0.61 -13.30
N ASN A 150 -1.17 -1.64 -14.09
CA ASN A 150 -2.37 -1.91 -14.89
C ASN A 150 -3.37 -2.76 -14.09
N SER A 151 -4.56 -3.00 -14.67
CA SER A 151 -5.62 -3.75 -13.97
C SER A 151 -5.23 -5.20 -13.66
N ASP A 152 -4.50 -5.87 -14.57
CA ASP A 152 -4.08 -7.27 -14.37
C ASP A 152 -3.05 -7.38 -13.24
N GLN A 153 -2.08 -6.46 -13.21
CA GLN A 153 -1.11 -6.35 -12.13
C GLN A 153 -1.82 -6.07 -10.81
N TRP A 154 -2.80 -5.17 -10.81
CA TRP A 154 -3.55 -4.83 -9.61
C TRP A 154 -4.24 -6.06 -9.00
N THR A 155 -5.06 -6.76 -9.82
CA THR A 155 -5.72 -8.00 -9.38
C THR A 155 -4.72 -9.04 -8.88
N GLN A 156 -3.65 -9.29 -9.65
CA GLN A 156 -2.66 -10.30 -9.30
C GLN A 156 -1.95 -9.98 -7.98
N TRP A 157 -1.47 -8.74 -7.81
CA TRP A 157 -0.75 -8.36 -6.60
C TRP A 157 -1.66 -8.23 -5.39
N ALA A 158 -2.93 -7.85 -5.58
CA ALA A 158 -3.90 -7.84 -4.50
C ALA A 158 -4.15 -9.26 -3.96
N HIS A 159 -4.34 -10.24 -4.84
CA HIS A 159 -4.58 -11.63 -4.44
C HIS A 159 -3.33 -12.26 -3.80
N LEU A 160 -2.15 -12.10 -4.39
CA LEU A 160 -0.90 -12.60 -3.81
C LEU A 160 -0.57 -11.89 -2.49
N GLY A 161 -0.79 -10.58 -2.44
CA GLY A 161 -0.57 -9.78 -1.25
C GLY A 161 -1.51 -10.15 -0.09
N ALA A 162 -2.69 -10.68 -0.39
CA ALA A 162 -3.63 -11.13 0.64
C ALA A 162 -3.15 -12.34 1.43
N ALA A 163 -2.27 -13.17 0.86
CA ALA A 163 -1.64 -14.29 1.53
C ALA A 163 -0.16 -14.04 1.90
N SER A 164 0.33 -12.82 1.75
CA SER A 164 1.72 -12.46 1.94
C SER A 164 2.13 -12.28 3.40
N LYS A 165 3.43 -12.16 3.65
CA LYS A 165 3.99 -11.87 4.98
C LYS A 165 3.47 -10.56 5.59
N ALA A 166 3.01 -9.60 4.79
CA ALA A 166 2.36 -8.40 5.32
C ALA A 166 1.06 -8.71 6.09
N VAL A 167 0.43 -9.85 5.82
CA VAL A 167 -0.74 -10.36 6.54
C VAL A 167 -0.32 -11.40 7.58
N THR A 168 0.38 -12.47 7.17
CA THR A 168 0.70 -13.62 8.03
C THR A 168 1.67 -13.28 9.16
N ASP A 169 2.61 -12.38 8.94
CA ASP A 169 3.61 -11.96 9.92
C ASP A 169 3.22 -10.63 10.61
N ASN A 170 2.00 -10.12 10.34
CA ASN A 170 1.52 -8.92 10.99
C ASN A 170 1.30 -9.18 12.48
N PRO A 171 1.89 -8.37 13.39
CA PRO A 171 1.82 -8.62 14.83
C PRO A 171 0.40 -8.56 15.40
N ASP A 172 -0.54 -7.95 14.68
CA ASP A 172 -1.92 -7.78 15.10
C ASP A 172 -2.90 -8.76 14.42
N LEU A 173 -2.43 -9.73 13.62
CA LEU A 173 -3.27 -10.67 12.88
C LEU A 173 -4.25 -11.43 13.80
N HIS A 174 -3.77 -11.90 14.95
CA HIS A 174 -4.59 -12.60 15.95
C HIS A 174 -5.25 -11.66 16.97
N GLY A 175 -5.41 -10.40 16.59
CA GLY A 175 -6.00 -9.35 17.39
C GLY A 175 -6.98 -8.51 16.56
N PRO A 176 -7.06 -7.20 16.81
CA PRO A 176 -8.03 -6.34 16.13
C PRO A 176 -7.52 -5.81 14.77
N LEU A 177 -6.70 -6.58 14.04
CA LEU A 177 -6.20 -6.17 12.74
C LEU A 177 -7.34 -5.91 11.77
N THR A 178 -7.35 -4.73 11.17
CA THR A 178 -8.26 -4.41 10.07
C THR A 178 -7.50 -4.52 8.74
N TYR A 179 -8.01 -5.37 7.87
CA TYR A 179 -7.52 -5.53 6.50
C TYR A 179 -8.21 -4.54 5.58
N GLU A 180 -7.44 -3.64 4.98
CA GLU A 180 -7.99 -2.63 4.08
C GLU A 180 -7.95 -3.09 2.63
N VAL A 181 -9.09 -3.10 1.97
CA VAL A 181 -9.24 -3.45 0.54
C VAL A 181 -9.39 -2.19 -0.29
N GLU A 182 -8.53 -1.99 -1.28
CA GLU A 182 -8.69 -0.92 -2.25
C GLU A 182 -9.80 -1.29 -3.25
N VAL A 183 -10.90 -0.53 -3.22
CA VAL A 183 -12.09 -0.80 -4.07
C VAL A 183 -11.95 -0.15 -5.44
N TYR A 184 -11.48 1.09 -5.48
CA TYR A 184 -11.15 1.80 -6.70
C TYR A 184 -10.12 2.90 -6.46
N GLN A 185 -9.45 3.32 -7.51
CA GLN A 185 -8.47 4.39 -7.50
C GLN A 185 -8.99 5.58 -8.30
N GLY A 186 -8.72 6.80 -7.85
CA GLY A 186 -9.15 8.01 -8.52
C GLY A 186 -10.41 8.63 -7.91
N CYS A 187 -10.92 9.65 -8.54
CA CYS A 187 -12.06 10.40 -8.02
C CYS A 187 -13.04 10.76 -9.14
N VAL A 188 -14.33 10.53 -8.92
CA VAL A 188 -15.38 10.93 -9.86
C VAL A 188 -15.36 12.43 -10.15
N ARG A 189 -14.85 13.24 -9.22
CA ARG A 189 -14.64 14.68 -9.39
C ARG A 189 -13.22 15.06 -9.84
N TYR A 190 -12.55 14.20 -10.59
CA TYR A 190 -11.15 14.40 -11.02
C TYR A 190 -10.90 15.75 -11.73
N LYS A 191 -11.89 16.32 -12.43
CA LYS A 191 -11.77 17.63 -13.10
C LYS A 191 -11.86 18.81 -12.13
N ARG A 192 -12.67 18.70 -11.06
CA ARG A 192 -13.00 19.77 -10.12
C ARG A 192 -12.99 19.29 -8.67
N GLY A 193 -12.00 18.48 -8.33
CA GLY A 193 -11.88 17.88 -7.00
C GLY A 193 -11.65 18.88 -5.87
N CYS A 194 -11.78 18.40 -4.66
CA CYS A 194 -11.54 19.20 -3.47
C CYS A 194 -10.07 19.65 -3.42
N LYS A 195 -9.83 20.92 -3.08
CA LYS A 195 -8.49 21.53 -3.08
C LYS A 195 -7.52 20.87 -2.08
N PHE A 196 -8.05 20.28 -1.02
CA PHE A 196 -7.29 19.61 0.03
C PHE A 196 -7.08 18.11 -0.23
N CYS A 197 -7.79 17.54 -1.21
CA CYS A 197 -7.80 16.11 -1.47
C CYS A 197 -6.83 15.74 -2.60
N ILE A 198 -6.17 14.60 -2.44
CA ILE A 198 -5.23 14.07 -3.43
C ILE A 198 -5.90 13.15 -4.46
N GLU A 199 -7.02 12.52 -4.12
CA GLU A 199 -7.70 11.56 -4.98
C GLU A 199 -8.02 12.08 -6.39
N PRO A 200 -8.44 13.34 -6.58
CA PRO A 200 -8.64 13.90 -7.92
C PRO A 200 -7.38 13.90 -8.78
N LYS A 201 -6.18 13.94 -8.18
CA LYS A 201 -4.89 13.90 -8.90
C LYS A 201 -4.55 12.53 -9.44
N LYS A 202 -5.20 11.49 -8.94
CA LYS A 202 -5.08 10.12 -9.47
C LYS A 202 -5.85 9.96 -10.80
N GLY A 203 -6.78 10.87 -11.11
CA GLY A 203 -7.50 10.91 -12.38
C GLY A 203 -8.90 10.29 -12.32
N VAL A 204 -9.37 9.86 -13.50
CA VAL A 204 -10.65 9.16 -13.65
C VAL A 204 -10.62 7.87 -12.84
N PRO A 205 -11.72 7.52 -12.15
CA PRO A 205 -11.78 6.27 -11.40
C PRO A 205 -11.50 5.03 -12.26
N ILE A 206 -10.70 4.14 -11.70
CA ILE A 206 -10.48 2.79 -12.21
C ILE A 206 -11.01 1.85 -11.15
N TRP A 207 -11.96 1.00 -11.54
CA TRP A 207 -12.72 0.14 -10.64
C TRP A 207 -12.15 -1.27 -10.61
N ARG A 208 -12.18 -1.89 -9.46
CA ARG A 208 -12.06 -3.35 -9.33
C ARG A 208 -13.46 -3.96 -9.36
N SER A 209 -13.60 -5.16 -9.93
CA SER A 209 -14.88 -5.84 -9.93
C SER A 209 -15.27 -6.36 -8.54
N PRO A 210 -16.56 -6.53 -8.24
CA PRO A 210 -16.99 -7.13 -6.98
C PRO A 210 -16.40 -8.53 -6.77
N GLU A 211 -16.26 -9.32 -7.84
CA GLU A 211 -15.69 -10.66 -7.79
C GLU A 211 -14.21 -10.65 -7.44
N ASP A 212 -13.44 -9.73 -8.04
CA ASP A 212 -12.02 -9.56 -7.75
C ASP A 212 -11.80 -9.18 -6.27
N ILE A 213 -12.56 -8.21 -5.77
CA ILE A 213 -12.52 -7.78 -4.36
C ILE A 213 -12.89 -8.93 -3.43
N THR A 214 -13.96 -9.67 -3.76
CA THR A 214 -14.41 -10.80 -2.95
C THR A 214 -13.37 -11.92 -2.89
N GLN A 215 -12.68 -12.20 -4.00
CA GLN A 215 -11.62 -13.20 -4.04
C GLN A 215 -10.44 -12.79 -3.15
N GLU A 216 -10.04 -11.51 -3.16
CA GLU A 216 -9.02 -10.99 -2.26
C GLU A 216 -9.43 -11.17 -0.79
N VAL A 217 -10.65 -10.78 -0.43
CA VAL A 217 -11.19 -10.92 0.93
C VAL A 217 -11.21 -12.37 1.37
N LYS A 218 -11.61 -13.29 0.50
CA LYS A 218 -11.61 -14.72 0.79
C LYS A 218 -10.20 -15.23 1.09
N ILE A 219 -9.21 -14.88 0.27
CA ILE A 219 -7.81 -15.26 0.50
C ILE A 219 -7.33 -14.72 1.86
N ALA A 220 -7.61 -13.44 2.16
CA ALA A 220 -7.23 -12.85 3.44
C ALA A 220 -7.89 -13.54 4.63
N HIS A 221 -9.18 -13.90 4.50
CA HIS A 221 -9.91 -14.65 5.52
C HIS A 221 -9.28 -16.04 5.77
N ASP A 222 -8.91 -16.75 4.70
CA ASP A 222 -8.22 -18.05 4.80
C ASP A 222 -6.85 -17.94 5.51
N MET A 223 -6.24 -16.73 5.53
CA MET A 223 -5.02 -16.42 6.30
C MET A 223 -5.30 -15.97 7.75
N GLY A 224 -6.55 -15.90 8.18
CA GLY A 224 -6.92 -15.56 9.55
C GLY A 224 -7.39 -14.11 9.77
N VAL A 225 -7.62 -13.34 8.72
CA VAL A 225 -8.18 -12.00 8.82
C VAL A 225 -9.66 -12.07 9.19
N GLU A 226 -10.05 -11.38 10.27
CA GLU A 226 -11.44 -11.34 10.75
C GLU A 226 -12.15 -10.03 10.42
N HIS A 227 -11.41 -8.93 10.24
CA HIS A 227 -11.99 -7.60 10.04
C HIS A 227 -11.52 -6.99 8.73
N VAL A 228 -12.47 -6.65 7.87
CA VAL A 228 -12.20 -6.05 6.55
C VAL A 228 -12.81 -4.66 6.47
N ARG A 229 -12.07 -3.72 5.92
CA ARG A 229 -12.53 -2.37 5.58
C ARG A 229 -12.45 -2.16 4.08
N LEU A 230 -13.54 -1.72 3.46
CA LEU A 230 -13.50 -1.22 2.09
C LEU A 230 -12.92 0.19 2.10
N GLY A 231 -11.76 0.35 1.50
CA GLY A 231 -10.96 1.57 1.47
C GLY A 231 -10.49 1.96 0.08
N GLY A 232 -9.51 2.86 0.02
CA GLY A 232 -8.93 3.35 -1.23
C GLY A 232 -9.90 4.13 -2.12
N MET A 233 -11.15 4.27 -1.75
CA MET A 233 -12.21 4.95 -2.50
C MET A 233 -12.64 6.26 -1.86
N THR A 234 -13.16 7.19 -2.65
CA THR A 234 -13.67 8.47 -2.15
C THR A 234 -14.98 8.33 -1.39
N ASP A 235 -15.85 7.45 -1.85
CA ASP A 235 -17.10 7.04 -1.18
C ASP A 235 -17.70 5.80 -1.86
N THR A 236 -18.56 5.08 -1.14
CA THR A 236 -19.21 3.87 -1.64
C THR A 236 -20.27 4.15 -2.70
N TYR A 237 -20.95 5.29 -2.64
CA TYR A 237 -22.05 5.60 -3.56
C TYR A 237 -21.58 5.87 -4.99
N THR A 238 -20.32 6.26 -5.16
CA THR A 238 -19.74 6.49 -6.48
C THR A 238 -19.03 5.26 -7.06
N TYR A 239 -19.08 4.12 -6.37
CA TYR A 239 -18.54 2.88 -6.91
C TYR A 239 -19.30 2.44 -8.18
N MET A 240 -18.58 2.36 -9.30
CA MET A 240 -19.13 2.07 -10.64
C MET A 240 -20.34 2.95 -11.02
N ALA A 241 -20.33 4.23 -10.60
CA ALA A 241 -21.38 5.16 -10.90
C ALA A 241 -21.46 5.47 -12.42
N ASP A 242 -22.65 5.78 -12.89
CA ASP A 242 -22.90 6.09 -14.29
C ASP A 242 -22.55 7.54 -14.62
N GLY A 243 -22.02 7.78 -15.82
CA GLY A 243 -21.74 9.12 -16.32
C GLY A 243 -20.53 9.80 -15.68
N VAL A 244 -19.55 9.05 -15.20
CA VAL A 244 -18.36 9.57 -14.49
C VAL A 244 -17.54 10.54 -15.34
N VAL A 245 -17.52 10.39 -16.65
CA VAL A 245 -16.76 11.26 -17.57
C VAL A 245 -17.58 12.46 -17.99
N GLU A 246 -18.89 12.30 -18.14
CA GLU A 246 -19.84 13.25 -18.71
C GLU A 246 -20.38 14.21 -17.64
N LEU A 247 -20.66 13.70 -16.45
CA LEU A 247 -21.33 14.44 -15.39
C LEU A 247 -20.34 14.93 -14.31
N GLU A 248 -20.57 16.10 -13.75
CA GLU A 248 -19.82 16.58 -12.58
C GLU A 248 -20.17 15.77 -11.33
N TYR A 249 -21.41 15.32 -11.24
CA TYR A 249 -21.95 14.46 -10.18
C TYR A 249 -22.52 13.22 -10.86
N PRO A 250 -21.76 12.13 -10.94
CA PRO A 250 -22.23 10.90 -11.56
C PRO A 250 -23.41 10.31 -10.80
N ILE A 251 -24.24 9.57 -11.52
CA ILE A 251 -25.44 8.96 -10.96
C ILE A 251 -25.04 7.68 -10.22
N PRO A 252 -25.37 7.53 -8.92
CA PRO A 252 -25.11 6.30 -8.19
C PRO A 252 -25.73 5.09 -8.87
N ASN A 253 -24.95 4.03 -9.02
CA ASN A 253 -25.45 2.76 -9.55
C ASN A 253 -25.59 1.77 -8.37
N PRO A 254 -26.82 1.44 -7.93
CA PRO A 254 -27.01 0.59 -6.75
C PRO A 254 -26.66 -0.88 -7.02
N GLU A 255 -26.69 -1.34 -8.27
CA GLU A 255 -26.47 -2.75 -8.59
C GLU A 255 -25.07 -3.26 -8.26
N PRO A 256 -23.96 -2.63 -8.72
CA PRO A 256 -22.61 -3.03 -8.33
C PRO A 256 -22.36 -2.92 -6.83
N ILE A 257 -22.92 -1.89 -6.18
CA ILE A 257 -22.80 -1.70 -4.74
C ILE A 257 -23.46 -2.85 -3.98
N ALA A 258 -24.71 -3.16 -4.33
CA ALA A 258 -25.44 -4.27 -3.72
C ALA A 258 -24.74 -5.61 -3.94
N LYS A 259 -24.21 -5.83 -5.15
CA LYS A 259 -23.45 -7.03 -5.49
C LYS A 259 -22.17 -7.14 -4.64
N LEU A 260 -21.39 -6.07 -4.52
CA LEU A 260 -20.19 -6.05 -3.70
C LEU A 260 -20.51 -6.38 -2.22
N LEU A 261 -21.53 -5.74 -1.67
CA LEU A 261 -21.93 -5.97 -0.29
C LEU A 261 -22.49 -7.39 -0.08
N HIS A 262 -23.28 -7.88 -1.02
CA HIS A 262 -23.82 -9.25 -0.95
C HIS A 262 -22.72 -10.30 -0.98
N LEU A 263 -21.79 -10.18 -1.92
CA LEU A 263 -20.66 -11.11 -2.03
C LEU A 263 -19.73 -11.05 -0.82
N SER A 264 -19.48 -9.86 -0.26
CA SER A 264 -18.66 -9.72 0.95
C SER A 264 -19.33 -10.31 2.19
N LEU A 265 -20.64 -10.20 2.32
CA LEU A 265 -21.40 -10.76 3.45
C LEU A 265 -21.49 -12.29 3.46
N ILE A 266 -21.41 -12.94 2.29
CA ILE A 266 -21.43 -14.41 2.21
C ILE A 266 -20.14 -15.04 2.78
N HIS A 267 -19.06 -14.29 2.83
CA HIS A 267 -17.75 -14.76 3.30
C HIS A 267 -17.36 -14.24 4.70
N ILE A 268 -18.20 -13.41 5.28
CA ILE A 268 -18.09 -12.95 6.66
C ILE A 268 -19.10 -13.73 7.53
#